data_0b3871973324048f109005fd0e98708b
#
_entry.id   0b3871973324048f109005fd0e98708b
#
_cell.length_a   1.000
_cell.length_b   1.000
_cell.length_c   1.000
_cell.angle_alpha   90.00
_cell.angle_beta   90.00
_cell.angle_gamma   90.00
#
_symmetry.space_group_name_H-M   'P 1'
#
loop_
_entity.id
_entity.type
_entity.pdbx_description
1 polymer ?
#
loop_
_entity_poly.entity_id
_entity_poly.type
_entity_poly.pdbx_seq_one_letter_code
_entity_poly.pdbx_strand_id
1 'polypeptide(L)'
;MRDFKIDSIAEKFVMETTTDPIDLLPKLSTDPIRWIEESRPLVEGRPRNFLHAPFWIDIYRDNQPNKFIIGGRQIFKSTYTTDVLAQETTSMPGFQVCYVTFDEISRSGFSRQKLQYGTFESNSVLKQFPRNYLGNVGEISLRNGSVIYATTDHNQYGHVEGKSLDHVMLDEAQYQDIENFDRITLTMTQTQGKVTVLGIGGEAGSAYEELWLRTDQRVWVYDDLDWRDKLQFGLLKDHRGNEKRGLIVGDYMKELLRGHWEITNPKATHWHGYWLPQHIFPTIPLTIESAVNDYDVDPQYSIEWKRKHMARSLYTSHVLGKFYKAERRPITREMIEACQVNYKYLKTMSPEQIGELKETYGKNVLICMGVDFGSGSPSQTVIAILVIWKIKESDKVQASLNRVQLALLEPRPGENQLDQAEYINWMFKTAKCDIGIGDLGYGANQVMLIQDGGANRKTGVLYSGVGSNKFYGARTIGDETKPLLEYIKKLDEHGEQRESLKVDKTQMIQEFIDFLGEYVPHPDKPFVEEYQRTRFMIPNHPDSSDDLDFIYHDWTSLTRVDMPDTLEEEDVNKKQRVKKLFSHPSDSLVSVILALQTRKVKQGWGWVSIGDKD
;
A
#
# COMPACT_ATOMS: atom_id res chain seq x y z
N MET A 1 -10.81 57.27 -61.34
CA MET A 1 -10.27 56.10 -60.63
C MET A 1 -9.28 56.62 -59.58
N ARG A 2 -9.66 56.59 -58.35
CA ARG A 2 -8.86 56.96 -57.18
C ARG A 2 -8.51 55.67 -56.44
N ASP A 3 -7.23 55.31 -56.57
CA ASP A 3 -6.68 54.22 -55.79
C ASP A 3 -6.55 54.65 -54.32
N PHE A 4 -7.35 54.03 -53.46
CA PHE A 4 -7.25 54.18 -52.02
C PHE A 4 -6.14 53.22 -51.51
N LYS A 5 -5.03 53.82 -51.08
CA LYS A 5 -4.00 53.12 -50.30
C LYS A 5 -4.53 52.86 -48.90
N ILE A 6 -5.14 51.70 -48.68
CA ILE A 6 -5.59 51.22 -47.36
C ILE A 6 -4.47 50.48 -46.59
N ASP A 7 -3.37 50.10 -47.30
CA ASP A 7 -2.38 49.19 -46.73
C ASP A 7 -1.41 49.83 -45.74
N SER A 8 -1.24 51.15 -45.70
CA SER A 8 -0.24 51.75 -44.81
C SER A 8 -0.72 52.06 -43.36
N ILE A 9 -2.02 52.08 -43.14
CA ILE A 9 -2.57 52.34 -41.79
C ILE A 9 -2.77 51.03 -41.01
N ALA A 10 -3.11 49.94 -41.69
CA ALA A 10 -3.25 48.64 -41.10
C ALA A 10 -1.88 48.07 -40.64
N GLU A 11 -0.82 48.24 -41.47
CA GLU A 11 0.54 47.82 -41.07
C GLU A 11 1.11 48.64 -39.91
N LYS A 12 0.82 49.94 -39.80
CA LYS A 12 1.24 50.75 -38.67
C LYS A 12 0.51 50.43 -37.39
N PHE A 13 -0.77 50.03 -37.46
CA PHE A 13 -1.55 49.64 -36.28
C PHE A 13 -1.20 48.24 -35.78
N VAL A 14 -0.68 47.36 -36.65
CA VAL A 14 -0.22 46.01 -36.28
C VAL A 14 1.18 46.05 -35.65
N MET A 15 2.02 47.09 -35.95
CA MET A 15 3.33 47.21 -35.31
C MET A 15 3.36 47.96 -33.97
N GLU A 16 2.29 48.64 -33.56
CA GLU A 16 2.27 49.41 -32.32
C GLU A 16 1.58 48.70 -31.12
N THR A 17 1.03 47.50 -31.28
CA THR A 17 0.29 46.83 -30.17
C THR A 17 0.33 45.31 -30.19
N THR A 18 1.49 44.68 -30.22
CA THR A 18 1.56 43.30 -29.73
C THR A 18 2.87 43.06 -28.99
N THR A 19 3.03 43.67 -27.87
CA THR A 19 3.77 42.99 -26.80
C THR A 19 2.96 41.73 -26.54
N ASP A 20 3.50 40.56 -26.82
CA ASP A 20 2.87 39.31 -26.52
C ASP A 20 2.45 39.37 -25.02
N PRO A 21 1.21 39.05 -24.64
CA PRO A 21 0.79 39.05 -23.26
C PRO A 21 1.74 38.30 -22.35
N ILE A 22 2.53 37.37 -22.90
CA ILE A 22 3.58 36.62 -22.19
C ILE A 22 4.77 37.55 -21.84
N ASP A 23 5.12 38.50 -22.69
CA ASP A 23 6.25 39.46 -22.45
C ASP A 23 5.95 40.45 -21.32
N LEU A 24 4.70 40.60 -20.93
CA LEU A 24 4.26 41.43 -19.81
C LEU A 24 4.31 40.72 -18.46
N LEU A 25 4.50 39.37 -18.45
CA LEU A 25 4.59 38.61 -17.22
C LEU A 25 5.96 38.79 -16.53
N PRO A 26 6.02 38.75 -15.20
CA PRO A 26 7.30 38.77 -14.50
C PRO A 26 8.17 37.58 -14.94
N LYS A 27 9.43 37.87 -15.26
CA LYS A 27 10.42 36.82 -15.57
C LYS A 27 11.03 36.35 -14.26
N LEU A 28 10.67 35.14 -13.86
CA LEU A 28 11.13 34.51 -12.62
C LEU A 28 12.23 33.49 -12.92
N SER A 29 13.13 33.31 -11.95
CA SER A 29 14.25 32.37 -12.06
C SER A 29 13.80 30.92 -12.15
N THR A 30 14.53 30.12 -12.92
CA THR A 30 14.37 28.64 -12.90
C THR A 30 15.10 27.98 -11.71
N ASP A 31 16.05 28.67 -11.03
CA ASP A 31 16.59 28.23 -9.76
C ASP A 31 15.52 28.42 -8.66
N PRO A 32 15.08 27.36 -7.99
CA PRO A 32 13.95 27.45 -7.05
C PRO A 32 14.23 28.36 -5.85
N ILE A 33 15.48 28.49 -5.42
CA ILE A 33 15.83 29.37 -4.28
C ILE A 33 15.78 30.84 -4.72
N ARG A 34 16.32 31.17 -5.88
CA ARG A 34 16.18 32.51 -6.45
C ARG A 34 14.73 32.86 -6.75
N TRP A 35 13.95 31.91 -7.24
CA TRP A 35 12.52 32.11 -7.46
C TRP A 35 11.80 32.48 -6.15
N ILE A 36 12.14 31.83 -5.03
CA ILE A 36 11.59 32.18 -3.71
C ILE A 36 12.00 33.61 -3.29
N GLU A 37 13.23 34.00 -3.54
CA GLU A 37 13.73 35.34 -3.26
C GLU A 37 13.03 36.43 -4.11
N GLU A 38 12.81 36.15 -5.39
CA GLU A 38 12.17 37.07 -6.36
C GLU A 38 10.65 37.16 -6.14
N SER A 39 9.98 36.02 -5.98
CA SER A 39 8.52 35.97 -5.84
C SER A 39 8.04 36.20 -4.42
N ARG A 40 8.87 35.93 -3.39
CA ARG A 40 8.56 36.07 -1.95
C ARG A 40 7.25 35.40 -1.53
N PRO A 41 7.10 34.10 -1.75
CA PRO A 41 5.89 33.38 -1.36
C PRO A 41 5.70 33.44 0.17
N LEU A 42 4.45 33.48 0.59
CA LEU A 42 4.11 33.55 2.01
C LEU A 42 3.77 32.17 2.56
N VAL A 43 4.25 31.91 3.76
CA VAL A 43 3.83 30.76 4.59
C VAL A 43 3.21 31.32 5.85
N GLU A 44 1.93 31.08 6.05
CA GLU A 44 1.17 31.61 7.19
C GLU A 44 1.34 33.14 7.35
N GLY A 45 1.35 33.86 6.24
CA GLY A 45 1.49 35.32 6.21
C GLY A 45 2.92 35.86 6.39
N ARG A 46 3.93 34.99 6.43
CA ARG A 46 5.35 35.36 6.57
C ARG A 46 6.14 34.98 5.34
N PRO A 47 7.12 35.78 4.91
CA PRO A 47 8.00 35.43 3.80
C PRO A 47 8.72 34.09 4.05
N ARG A 48 8.77 33.26 3.01
CA ARG A 48 9.47 31.98 3.05
C ARG A 48 10.96 32.18 3.33
N ASN A 49 11.50 31.41 4.27
CA ASN A 49 12.94 31.36 4.55
C ASN A 49 13.35 29.93 4.98
N PHE A 50 14.65 29.67 4.95
CA PHE A 50 15.23 28.35 5.29
C PHE A 50 16.10 28.39 6.55
N LEU A 51 16.08 29.47 7.34
CA LEU A 51 16.96 29.62 8.49
C LEU A 51 16.85 28.50 9.51
N HIS A 52 15.65 27.94 9.68
CA HIS A 52 15.37 26.85 10.62
C HIS A 52 15.32 25.46 9.99
N ALA A 53 15.51 25.35 8.68
CA ALA A 53 15.45 24.09 7.94
C ALA A 53 16.30 24.13 6.66
N PRO A 54 17.64 24.33 6.77
CA PRO A 54 18.53 24.55 5.63
C PRO A 54 18.62 23.34 4.70
N PHE A 55 18.38 22.13 5.19
CA PHE A 55 18.37 20.91 4.40
C PHE A 55 17.33 20.90 3.28
N TRP A 56 16.30 21.74 3.33
CA TRP A 56 15.37 21.89 2.22
C TRP A 56 16.00 22.54 1.00
N ILE A 57 17.03 23.39 1.15
CA ILE A 57 17.69 24.07 0.02
C ILE A 57 18.23 23.05 -1.00
N ASP A 58 18.87 21.99 -0.51
CA ASP A 58 19.43 20.95 -1.37
C ASP A 58 18.33 20.14 -2.06
N ILE A 59 17.21 19.86 -1.36
CA ILE A 59 16.06 19.17 -1.92
C ILE A 59 15.40 19.99 -3.05
N TYR A 60 15.29 21.31 -2.87
CA TYR A 60 14.78 22.21 -3.90
C TYR A 60 15.69 22.26 -5.13
N ARG A 61 17.00 22.24 -4.94
CA ARG A 61 18.01 22.31 -6.02
C ARG A 61 18.34 20.96 -6.64
N ASP A 62 17.86 19.88 -6.06
CA ASP A 62 18.10 18.56 -6.62
C ASP A 62 17.39 18.39 -7.98
N ASN A 63 18.18 18.12 -9.01
CA ASN A 63 17.71 17.94 -10.38
C ASN A 63 17.37 16.48 -10.73
N GLN A 64 17.45 15.57 -9.76
CA GLN A 64 17.04 14.18 -9.98
C GLN A 64 15.56 14.12 -10.40
N PRO A 65 15.24 13.45 -11.51
CA PRO A 65 13.86 13.37 -11.99
C PRO A 65 12.94 12.64 -11.00
N ASN A 66 13.45 11.61 -10.31
CA ASN A 66 12.68 10.81 -9.40
C ASN A 66 13.09 11.08 -7.95
N LYS A 67 12.18 11.65 -7.16
CA LYS A 67 12.41 11.97 -5.76
C LYS A 67 11.36 11.34 -4.85
N PHE A 68 11.80 10.88 -3.68
CA PHE A 68 10.94 10.40 -2.61
C PHE A 68 11.28 11.14 -1.32
N ILE A 69 10.33 11.90 -0.79
CA ILE A 69 10.50 12.68 0.44
C ILE A 69 9.59 12.10 1.52
N ILE A 70 10.19 11.39 2.45
CA ILE A 70 9.49 10.79 3.57
C ILE A 70 9.87 11.49 4.87
N GLY A 71 8.91 11.74 5.75
CA GLY A 71 9.23 12.37 7.02
C GLY A 71 8.05 12.49 7.98
N GLY A 72 8.27 13.13 9.11
CA GLY A 72 7.22 13.37 10.08
C GLY A 72 6.12 14.30 9.56
N ARG A 73 5.06 14.50 10.36
CA ARG A 73 4.06 15.54 10.07
C ARG A 73 4.62 16.93 10.37
N GLN A 74 4.08 17.97 9.73
CA GLN A 74 4.41 19.37 9.93
C GLN A 74 5.91 19.72 9.72
N ILE A 75 6.50 19.14 8.68
CA ILE A 75 7.89 19.36 8.27
C ILE A 75 8.00 20.14 6.95
N PHE A 76 6.98 20.91 6.57
CA PHE A 76 6.92 21.76 5.36
C PHE A 76 6.78 21.02 4.02
N LYS A 77 6.38 19.74 3.98
CA LYS A 77 6.14 19.00 2.73
C LYS A 77 5.16 19.71 1.79
N SER A 78 4.00 20.09 2.31
CA SER A 78 2.98 20.78 1.49
C SER A 78 3.46 22.17 1.03
N THR A 79 4.33 22.83 1.78
CA THR A 79 4.95 24.10 1.36
C THR A 79 5.91 23.86 0.21
N TYR A 80 6.76 22.84 0.30
CA TYR A 80 7.61 22.41 -0.79
C TYR A 80 6.79 22.10 -2.05
N THR A 81 5.69 21.34 -1.91
CA THR A 81 4.80 21.01 -3.03
C THR A 81 4.23 22.26 -3.70
N THR A 82 3.71 23.24 -2.93
CA THR A 82 3.17 24.47 -3.51
C THR A 82 4.24 25.32 -4.18
N ASP A 83 5.42 25.44 -3.56
CA ASP A 83 6.54 26.22 -4.11
C ASP A 83 7.02 25.61 -5.42
N VAL A 84 7.20 24.28 -5.51
CA VAL A 84 7.67 23.60 -6.72
C VAL A 84 6.65 23.72 -7.85
N LEU A 85 5.36 23.44 -7.60
CA LEU A 85 4.30 23.58 -8.60
C LEU A 85 4.21 25.02 -9.15
N ALA A 86 4.27 26.01 -8.27
CA ALA A 86 4.22 27.41 -8.67
C ALA A 86 5.49 27.84 -9.39
N GLN A 87 6.67 27.44 -8.92
CA GLN A 87 7.96 27.76 -9.51
C GLN A 87 8.07 27.22 -10.93
N GLU A 88 7.85 25.92 -11.13
CA GLU A 88 7.99 25.30 -12.44
C GLU A 88 7.02 25.90 -13.46
N THR A 89 5.77 26.14 -13.07
CA THR A 89 4.75 26.66 -13.97
C THR A 89 4.87 28.16 -14.25
N THR A 90 5.47 28.96 -13.36
CA THR A 90 5.64 30.41 -13.58
C THR A 90 6.96 30.74 -14.26
N SER A 91 8.01 29.93 -14.07
CA SER A 91 9.33 30.17 -14.67
C SER A 91 9.54 29.45 -16.00
N MET A 92 8.79 28.42 -16.32
CA MET A 92 8.88 27.63 -17.56
C MET A 92 7.56 27.69 -18.33
N PRO A 93 7.50 28.47 -19.46
CA PRO A 93 6.26 28.54 -20.25
C PRO A 93 5.85 27.20 -20.84
N GLY A 94 4.54 26.91 -20.83
CA GLY A 94 3.97 25.70 -21.38
C GLY A 94 4.14 24.45 -20.50
N PHE A 95 4.69 24.59 -19.30
CA PHE A 95 4.99 23.47 -18.40
C PHE A 95 3.70 22.92 -17.77
N GLN A 96 3.52 21.60 -17.78
CA GLN A 96 2.34 20.92 -17.28
C GLN A 96 2.68 20.07 -16.05
N VAL A 97 2.08 20.41 -14.91
CA VAL A 97 2.31 19.71 -13.65
C VAL A 97 1.02 19.11 -13.11
N CYS A 98 1.13 18.02 -12.38
CA CYS A 98 -0.01 17.35 -11.75
C CYS A 98 0.26 17.12 -10.27
N TYR A 99 -0.64 17.61 -9.42
CA TYR A 99 -0.75 17.27 -8.02
C TYR A 99 -1.75 16.13 -7.83
N VAL A 100 -1.34 15.07 -7.16
CA VAL A 100 -2.17 13.90 -6.87
C VAL A 100 -2.21 13.66 -5.37
N THR A 101 -3.40 13.42 -4.85
CA THR A 101 -3.62 13.04 -3.45
C THR A 101 -4.69 11.95 -3.34
N PHE A 102 -4.90 11.41 -2.15
CA PHE A 102 -5.74 10.22 -1.96
C PHE A 102 -7.25 10.52 -1.92
N ASP A 103 -7.70 11.74 -1.60
CA ASP A 103 -9.12 12.08 -1.50
C ASP A 103 -9.48 13.48 -2.01
N GLU A 104 -10.77 13.68 -2.30
CA GLU A 104 -11.35 14.91 -2.83
C GLU A 104 -11.28 16.10 -1.86
N ILE A 105 -11.34 15.86 -0.56
CA ILE A 105 -11.28 16.91 0.47
C ILE A 105 -9.86 17.47 0.50
N SER A 106 -8.86 16.60 0.54
CA SER A 106 -7.44 16.96 0.49
C SER A 106 -7.09 17.69 -0.80
N ARG A 107 -7.55 17.19 -1.96
CA ARG A 107 -7.39 17.84 -3.26
C ARG A 107 -7.97 19.25 -3.27
N SER A 108 -9.22 19.38 -2.86
CA SER A 108 -9.94 20.65 -2.83
C SER A 108 -9.29 21.64 -1.88
N GLY A 109 -8.91 21.19 -0.69
CA GLY A 109 -8.23 22.00 0.32
C GLY A 109 -6.87 22.49 -0.18
N PHE A 110 -6.07 21.61 -0.77
CA PHE A 110 -4.77 21.98 -1.32
C PHE A 110 -4.90 22.98 -2.49
N SER A 111 -5.75 22.65 -3.49
CA SER A 111 -5.91 23.50 -4.67
C SER A 111 -6.44 24.88 -4.30
N ARG A 112 -7.50 25.00 -3.50
CA ARG A 112 -8.10 26.30 -3.14
C ARG A 112 -7.27 27.06 -2.12
N GLN A 113 -7.00 26.44 -0.96
CA GLN A 113 -6.45 27.17 0.18
C GLN A 113 -4.94 27.40 0.02
N LYS A 114 -4.18 26.41 -0.46
CA LYS A 114 -2.74 26.53 -0.54
C LYS A 114 -2.26 27.10 -1.89
N LEU A 115 -2.73 26.56 -3.02
CA LEU A 115 -2.31 27.08 -4.33
C LEU A 115 -3.03 28.39 -4.68
N GLN A 116 -4.35 28.38 -4.84
CA GLN A 116 -5.10 29.52 -5.37
C GLN A 116 -4.98 30.73 -4.43
N TYR A 117 -5.43 30.60 -3.19
CA TYR A 117 -5.43 31.73 -2.25
C TYR A 117 -4.07 31.95 -1.59
N GLY A 118 -3.43 30.89 -1.08
CA GLY A 118 -2.20 31.00 -0.30
C GLY A 118 -0.98 31.35 -1.14
N THR A 119 -0.87 30.86 -2.37
CA THR A 119 0.31 31.09 -3.21
C THR A 119 0.08 32.16 -4.26
N PHE A 120 -0.96 32.04 -5.09
CA PHE A 120 -1.16 32.98 -6.20
C PHE A 120 -1.85 34.26 -5.76
N GLU A 121 -3.01 34.22 -5.16
CA GLU A 121 -3.82 35.41 -4.89
C GLU A 121 -3.20 36.32 -3.82
N SER A 122 -2.63 35.73 -2.77
CA SER A 122 -1.97 36.47 -1.70
C SER A 122 -0.65 37.15 -2.10
N ASN A 123 -0.11 36.83 -3.27
CA ASN A 123 1.21 37.26 -3.73
C ASN A 123 1.11 38.26 -4.89
N SER A 124 1.69 39.46 -4.71
CA SER A 124 1.61 40.56 -5.69
C SER A 124 2.26 40.23 -7.05
N VAL A 125 3.27 39.35 -7.06
CA VAL A 125 3.97 38.91 -8.26
C VAL A 125 3.22 37.74 -8.89
N LEU A 126 2.95 36.68 -8.13
CA LEU A 126 2.40 35.42 -8.64
C LEU A 126 0.95 35.56 -9.12
N LYS A 127 0.15 36.46 -8.53
CA LYS A 127 -1.24 36.70 -8.96
C LYS A 127 -1.41 37.15 -10.40
N GLN A 128 -0.32 37.56 -11.08
CA GLN A 128 -0.36 37.98 -12.47
C GLN A 128 -0.41 36.79 -13.44
N PHE A 129 -0.05 35.59 -13.01
CA PHE A 129 0.05 34.40 -13.87
C PHE A 129 -1.28 33.69 -14.16
N PRO A 130 -2.18 33.42 -13.19
CA PRO A 130 -3.42 32.69 -13.47
C PRO A 130 -4.31 33.43 -14.48
N ARG A 131 -4.87 32.66 -15.45
CA ARG A 131 -5.85 33.17 -16.42
C ARG A 131 -7.22 33.25 -15.78
N ASN A 132 -7.66 32.13 -15.26
CA ASN A 132 -8.94 31.99 -14.58
C ASN A 132 -8.86 30.78 -13.64
N TYR A 133 -8.89 31.02 -12.34
CA TYR A 133 -8.84 29.99 -11.32
C TYR A 133 -10.04 29.95 -10.39
N LEU A 134 -10.90 30.96 -10.47
CA LEU A 134 -12.08 31.05 -9.63
C LEU A 134 -13.07 29.92 -9.98
N GLY A 135 -13.20 28.95 -9.10
CA GLY A 135 -14.19 27.87 -9.17
C GLY A 135 -13.68 26.55 -9.76
N ASN A 136 -12.54 26.49 -10.44
CA ASN A 136 -11.98 25.23 -10.91
C ASN A 136 -10.94 24.68 -9.91
N VAL A 137 -11.26 23.57 -9.24
CA VAL A 137 -10.39 22.92 -8.27
C VAL A 137 -9.42 21.96 -8.92
N GLY A 138 -9.79 21.42 -10.08
CA GLY A 138 -9.02 20.40 -10.80
C GLY A 138 -7.96 20.96 -11.75
N GLU A 139 -8.04 22.26 -12.11
CA GLU A 139 -7.15 22.85 -13.11
C GLU A 139 -6.93 24.34 -12.88
N ILE A 140 -5.68 24.77 -12.90
CA ILE A 140 -5.28 26.18 -12.89
C ILE A 140 -4.46 26.44 -14.15
N SER A 141 -5.03 27.16 -15.11
CA SER A 141 -4.36 27.56 -16.35
C SER A 141 -3.65 28.90 -16.16
N LEU A 142 -2.40 28.98 -16.61
CA LEU A 142 -1.58 30.19 -16.52
C LEU A 142 -1.47 30.92 -17.87
N ARG A 143 -1.18 32.21 -17.84
CA ARG A 143 -1.08 33.08 -19.04
C ARG A 143 0.08 32.74 -19.92
N ASN A 144 1.14 32.14 -19.37
CA ASN A 144 2.31 31.65 -20.11
C ASN A 144 2.10 30.28 -20.77
N GLY A 145 0.87 29.75 -20.75
CA GLY A 145 0.52 28.46 -21.34
C GLY A 145 0.71 27.25 -20.43
N SER A 146 1.27 27.44 -19.23
CA SER A 146 1.44 26.36 -18.24
C SER A 146 0.13 26.00 -17.57
N VAL A 147 0.04 24.77 -17.06
CA VAL A 147 -1.16 24.26 -16.39
C VAL A 147 -0.79 23.47 -15.14
N ILE A 148 -1.51 23.71 -14.04
CA ILE A 148 -1.44 22.90 -12.83
C ILE A 148 -2.73 22.08 -12.75
N TYR A 149 -2.61 20.77 -12.83
CA TYR A 149 -3.71 19.83 -12.59
C TYR A 149 -3.71 19.39 -11.13
N ALA A 150 -4.90 19.17 -10.56
CA ALA A 150 -5.06 18.59 -9.24
C ALA A 150 -6.10 17.46 -9.31
N THR A 151 -5.72 16.25 -8.95
CA THR A 151 -6.56 15.05 -9.04
C THR A 151 -6.40 14.15 -7.82
N THR A 152 -7.18 13.08 -7.79
CA THR A 152 -7.07 12.00 -6.80
C THR A 152 -6.71 10.68 -7.48
N ASP A 153 -6.23 9.71 -6.71
CA ASP A 153 -5.92 8.35 -7.17
C ASP A 153 -7.17 7.47 -7.37
N HIS A 154 -8.34 7.86 -6.81
CA HIS A 154 -9.56 7.05 -6.78
C HIS A 154 -10.06 6.54 -8.14
N ASN A 155 -9.74 7.23 -9.24
CA ASN A 155 -10.06 6.78 -10.60
C ASN A 155 -8.86 6.16 -11.31
N GLN A 156 -7.95 5.55 -10.57
CA GLN A 156 -6.74 4.94 -11.14
C GLN A 156 -6.00 5.91 -12.08
N TYR A 157 -5.96 7.20 -11.70
CA TYR A 157 -5.35 8.29 -12.45
C TYR A 157 -5.96 8.60 -13.83
N GLY A 158 -7.16 8.09 -14.15
CA GLY A 158 -7.81 8.25 -15.45
C GLY A 158 -8.03 9.71 -15.89
N HIS A 159 -8.06 10.67 -14.95
CA HIS A 159 -8.16 12.10 -15.27
C HIS A 159 -6.86 12.69 -15.85
N VAL A 160 -5.75 12.02 -15.70
CA VAL A 160 -4.43 12.43 -16.23
C VAL A 160 -4.00 11.62 -17.44
N GLU A 161 -4.66 10.51 -17.73
CA GLU A 161 -4.42 9.73 -18.96
C GLU A 161 -4.66 10.61 -20.21
N GLY A 162 -3.74 10.54 -21.16
CA GLY A 162 -3.77 11.35 -22.39
C GLY A 162 -3.22 12.77 -22.26
N LYS A 163 -2.69 13.17 -21.08
CA LYS A 163 -1.98 14.44 -20.89
C LYS A 163 -0.47 14.20 -20.96
N SER A 164 0.26 15.16 -21.55
CA SER A 164 1.73 15.12 -21.54
C SER A 164 2.23 15.93 -20.35
N LEU A 165 2.56 15.24 -19.27
CA LEU A 165 2.96 15.88 -18.01
C LEU A 165 4.49 16.01 -17.93
N ASP A 166 4.96 17.14 -17.41
CA ASP A 166 6.37 17.42 -17.17
C ASP A 166 6.78 17.07 -15.72
N HIS A 167 5.84 17.16 -14.78
CA HIS A 167 6.09 16.78 -13.39
C HIS A 167 4.81 16.27 -12.73
N VAL A 168 4.90 15.17 -11.99
CA VAL A 168 3.84 14.63 -11.14
C VAL A 168 4.30 14.61 -9.69
N MET A 169 3.50 15.19 -8.81
CA MET A 169 3.73 15.21 -7.37
C MET A 169 2.62 14.43 -6.65
N LEU A 170 3.00 13.30 -6.02
CA LEU A 170 2.12 12.46 -5.22
C LEU A 170 2.24 12.89 -3.75
N ASP A 171 1.23 13.52 -3.19
CA ASP A 171 1.21 13.96 -1.78
C ASP A 171 0.34 13.03 -0.93
N GLU A 172 0.75 12.79 0.31
CA GLU A 172 0.16 11.80 1.21
C GLU A 172 0.15 10.38 0.57
N ALA A 173 1.25 10.04 -0.12
CA ALA A 173 1.36 8.84 -0.95
C ALA A 173 1.21 7.52 -0.16
N GLN A 174 1.38 7.52 1.17
CA GLN A 174 1.13 6.36 2.02
C GLN A 174 -0.35 5.92 2.06
N TYR A 175 -1.28 6.75 1.56
CA TYR A 175 -2.70 6.45 1.45
C TYR A 175 -3.16 6.20 0.01
N GLN A 176 -2.27 6.31 -0.97
CA GLN A 176 -2.56 6.12 -2.39
C GLN A 176 -2.29 4.68 -2.83
N ASP A 177 -2.98 4.26 -3.89
CA ASP A 177 -2.74 2.99 -4.56
C ASP A 177 -1.49 3.08 -5.44
N ILE A 178 -0.33 2.89 -4.82
CA ILE A 178 0.98 2.97 -5.48
C ILE A 178 1.17 1.84 -6.52
N GLU A 179 0.40 0.76 -6.48
CA GLU A 179 0.45 -0.30 -7.50
C GLU A 179 0.10 0.22 -8.90
N ASN A 180 -0.73 1.27 -8.99
CA ASN A 180 -1.07 1.95 -10.24
C ASN A 180 -0.08 3.07 -10.64
N PHE A 181 1.03 3.21 -9.95
CA PHE A 181 2.04 4.25 -10.20
C PHE A 181 2.59 4.23 -11.65
N ASP A 182 2.72 3.05 -12.25
CA ASP A 182 3.21 2.90 -13.62
C ASP A 182 2.33 3.61 -14.66
N ARG A 183 1.03 3.76 -14.40
CA ARG A 183 0.12 4.51 -15.28
C ARG A 183 0.48 5.99 -15.34
N ILE A 184 0.90 6.57 -14.23
CA ILE A 184 1.36 7.96 -14.18
C ILE A 184 2.66 8.12 -14.98
N THR A 185 3.61 7.21 -14.80
CA THR A 185 4.90 7.29 -15.50
C THR A 185 4.74 7.19 -17.01
N LEU A 186 3.75 6.45 -17.51
CA LEU A 186 3.42 6.37 -18.93
C LEU A 186 2.97 7.72 -19.51
N THR A 187 2.33 8.61 -18.75
CA THR A 187 1.92 9.94 -19.21
C THR A 187 3.12 10.88 -19.46
N MET A 188 4.27 10.54 -18.91
CA MET A 188 5.51 11.31 -19.00
C MET A 188 6.53 10.74 -20.01
N THR A 189 6.16 9.71 -20.77
CA THR A 189 7.09 9.01 -21.69
C THR A 189 7.71 9.96 -22.74
N GLN A 190 6.95 10.91 -23.27
CA GLN A 190 7.44 11.86 -24.28
C GLN A 190 8.19 13.04 -23.65
N THR A 191 7.73 13.52 -22.50
CA THR A 191 8.31 14.68 -21.81
C THR A 191 9.55 14.33 -21.01
N GLN A 192 9.80 13.04 -20.74
CA GLN A 192 10.81 12.57 -19.79
C GLN A 192 10.66 13.29 -18.45
N GLY A 193 9.40 13.42 -18.02
CA GLY A 193 9.00 14.22 -16.87
C GLY A 193 9.54 13.72 -15.55
N LYS A 194 9.28 14.51 -14.50
CA LYS A 194 9.74 14.26 -13.13
C LYS A 194 8.64 13.63 -12.29
N VAL A 195 9.03 12.85 -11.28
CA VAL A 195 8.13 12.34 -10.25
C VAL A 195 8.67 12.70 -8.87
N THR A 196 7.81 13.28 -8.06
CA THR A 196 8.09 13.50 -6.63
C THR A 196 7.02 12.84 -5.78
N VAL A 197 7.44 11.90 -4.95
CA VAL A 197 6.58 11.20 -3.98
C VAL A 197 6.80 11.82 -2.61
N LEU A 198 5.72 12.23 -1.95
CA LEU A 198 5.77 12.83 -0.61
C LEU A 198 4.82 12.07 0.33
N GLY A 199 5.26 11.88 1.56
CA GLY A 199 4.40 11.27 2.58
C GLY A 199 5.02 11.21 3.95
N ILE A 200 4.30 10.55 4.84
CA ILE A 200 4.82 10.12 6.15
C ILE A 200 5.24 8.65 6.06
N GLY A 201 5.74 8.08 7.15
CA GLY A 201 5.98 6.65 7.21
C GLY A 201 4.67 5.87 7.02
N GLY A 202 4.74 4.81 6.24
CA GLY A 202 3.63 3.90 5.97
C GLY A 202 3.78 2.56 6.67
N GLU A 203 2.96 1.60 6.25
CA GLU A 203 3.10 0.21 6.70
C GLU A 203 4.28 -0.48 6.02
N ALA A 204 5.04 -1.25 6.80
CA ALA A 204 6.10 -2.09 6.27
C ALA A 204 5.53 -3.21 5.39
N GLY A 205 6.23 -3.56 4.31
CA GLY A 205 5.79 -4.53 3.31
C GLY A 205 4.75 -4.01 2.31
N SER A 206 4.49 -2.69 2.28
CA SER A 206 3.61 -2.07 1.28
C SER A 206 4.38 -1.70 0.01
N ALA A 207 3.69 -1.56 -1.12
CA ALA A 207 4.28 -1.04 -2.36
C ALA A 207 4.91 0.36 -2.17
N TYR A 208 4.39 1.14 -1.23
CA TYR A 208 4.95 2.43 -0.83
C TYR A 208 6.33 2.28 -0.17
N GLU A 209 6.52 1.28 0.71
CA GLU A 209 7.85 0.97 1.26
C GLU A 209 8.80 0.43 0.18
N GLU A 210 8.33 -0.44 -0.71
CA GLU A 210 9.15 -0.97 -1.79
C GLU A 210 9.70 0.14 -2.70
N LEU A 211 8.87 1.17 -2.97
CA LEU A 211 9.33 2.34 -3.72
C LEU A 211 10.41 3.13 -2.94
N TRP A 212 10.26 3.27 -1.62
CA TRP A 212 11.28 3.88 -0.76
C TRP A 212 12.59 3.08 -0.77
N LEU A 213 12.52 1.75 -0.71
CA LEU A 213 13.69 0.88 -0.72
C LEU A 213 14.50 0.95 -2.02
N ARG A 214 13.88 1.42 -3.12
CA ARG A 214 14.56 1.68 -4.41
C ARG A 214 15.33 3.00 -4.44
N THR A 215 15.24 3.83 -3.40
CA THR A 215 15.93 5.13 -3.30
C THR A 215 17.30 5.01 -2.66
N ASP A 216 18.13 6.03 -2.80
CA ASP A 216 19.44 6.14 -2.15
C ASP A 216 19.37 6.46 -0.64
N GLN A 217 18.18 6.71 -0.09
CA GLN A 217 17.85 6.81 1.34
C GLN A 217 18.75 7.80 2.11
N ARG A 218 18.74 9.05 1.70
CA ARG A 218 19.55 10.12 2.29
C ARG A 218 19.07 10.52 3.69
N VAL A 219 20.03 10.72 4.58
CA VAL A 219 19.83 11.18 5.96
C VAL A 219 20.58 12.50 6.14
N TRP A 220 19.95 13.49 6.77
CA TRP A 220 20.62 14.74 7.08
C TRP A 220 21.51 14.58 8.32
N VAL A 221 22.77 14.98 8.21
CA VAL A 221 23.75 14.98 9.29
C VAL A 221 24.22 16.41 9.51
N TYR A 222 24.09 16.89 10.75
CA TYR A 222 24.60 18.19 11.14
C TYR A 222 26.11 18.13 11.38
N ASP A 223 26.86 19.15 10.90
CA ASP A 223 28.29 19.26 11.11
C ASP A 223 28.62 19.51 12.59
N ASP A 224 27.77 20.24 13.31
CA ASP A 224 27.86 20.48 14.75
C ASP A 224 26.92 19.54 15.50
N LEU A 225 27.46 18.52 16.18
CA LEU A 225 26.67 17.51 16.89
C LEU A 225 25.92 18.10 18.10
N ASP A 226 26.45 19.20 18.68
CA ASP A 226 25.88 19.89 19.85
C ASP A 226 25.03 21.08 19.44
N TRP A 227 24.58 21.13 18.19
CA TRP A 227 23.84 22.27 17.65
C TRP A 227 22.60 22.65 18.47
N ARG A 228 21.93 21.68 19.10
CA ARG A 228 20.73 21.94 19.90
C ARG A 228 21.02 22.72 21.18
N ASP A 229 22.14 22.44 21.81
CA ASP A 229 22.55 23.11 23.06
C ASP A 229 22.96 24.57 22.81
N LYS A 230 23.25 24.91 21.54
CA LYS A 230 23.65 26.25 21.11
C LYS A 230 22.46 27.08 20.58
N LEU A 231 21.24 26.54 20.59
CA LEU A 231 20.06 27.28 20.20
C LEU A 231 19.81 28.44 21.15
N GLN A 232 19.39 29.56 20.59
CA GLN A 232 19.12 30.79 21.38
C GLN A 232 17.63 30.94 21.58
N PHE A 233 17.23 31.21 22.80
CA PHE A 233 15.85 31.44 23.19
C PHE A 233 15.69 32.82 23.84
N GLY A 234 14.56 33.45 23.59
CA GLY A 234 14.25 34.78 24.12
C GLY A 234 12.77 35.09 24.14
N LEU A 235 12.42 36.27 24.62
CA LEU A 235 11.05 36.76 24.64
C LEU A 235 10.67 37.25 23.23
N LEU A 236 9.65 36.63 22.64
CA LEU A 236 9.09 36.95 21.34
C LEU A 236 7.65 37.45 21.52
N LYS A 237 7.19 38.36 20.68
CA LYS A 237 5.78 38.79 20.67
C LYS A 237 4.97 37.90 19.73
N ASP A 238 3.88 37.35 20.24
CA ASP A 238 2.90 36.65 19.43
C ASP A 238 2.10 37.63 18.53
N HIS A 239 1.20 37.12 17.71
CA HIS A 239 0.35 37.94 16.83
C HIS A 239 -0.64 38.85 17.58
N ARG A 240 -0.83 38.62 18.88
CA ARG A 240 -1.66 39.45 19.78
C ARG A 240 -0.84 40.43 20.61
N GLY A 241 0.50 40.41 20.46
CA GLY A 241 1.42 41.27 21.19
C GLY A 241 1.81 40.74 22.58
N ASN A 242 1.39 39.53 22.97
CA ASN A 242 1.80 38.93 24.23
C ASN A 242 3.24 38.45 24.14
N GLU A 243 3.99 38.64 25.19
CA GLU A 243 5.35 38.11 25.31
C GLU A 243 5.31 36.61 25.59
N LYS A 244 6.05 35.88 24.77
CA LYS A 244 6.17 34.43 24.83
C LYS A 244 7.63 34.04 24.61
N ARG A 245 8.15 33.15 25.44
CA ARG A 245 9.48 32.60 25.21
C ARG A 245 9.47 31.68 24.00
N GLY A 246 10.52 31.71 23.20
CA GLY A 246 10.63 30.87 22.03
C GLY A 246 11.97 30.96 21.33
N LEU A 247 12.18 30.10 20.33
CA LEU A 247 13.40 30.02 19.56
C LEU A 247 13.63 31.31 18.75
N ILE A 248 14.78 31.96 18.94
CA ILE A 248 15.22 33.07 18.11
C ILE A 248 15.70 32.53 16.76
N VAL A 249 14.95 32.84 15.69
CA VAL A 249 15.34 32.47 14.35
C VAL A 249 16.09 33.63 13.69
N GLY A 250 17.38 33.43 13.41
CA GLY A 250 18.25 34.48 12.89
C GLY A 250 19.42 33.92 12.07
N ASP A 251 20.24 34.83 11.51
CA ASP A 251 21.34 34.45 10.58
C ASP A 251 22.38 33.53 11.21
N TYR A 252 22.54 33.58 12.54
CA TYR A 252 23.46 32.67 13.25
C TYR A 252 23.10 31.18 13.02
N MET A 253 21.83 30.88 12.73
CA MET A 253 21.39 29.51 12.47
C MET A 253 21.96 28.95 11.16
N LYS A 254 22.38 29.79 10.22
CA LYS A 254 22.99 29.35 8.95
C LYS A 254 24.26 28.53 9.19
N GLU A 255 25.11 28.98 10.13
CA GLU A 255 26.32 28.26 10.50
C GLU A 255 26.02 27.12 11.45
N LEU A 256 25.17 27.38 12.47
CA LEU A 256 24.84 26.40 13.49
C LEU A 256 24.15 25.16 12.94
N LEU A 257 23.25 25.33 11.97
CA LEU A 257 22.46 24.24 11.35
C LEU A 257 23.07 23.74 10.04
N ARG A 258 24.35 24.04 9.78
CA ARG A 258 25.08 23.52 8.65
C ARG A 258 25.20 21.99 8.75
N GLY A 259 25.13 21.33 7.59
CA GLY A 259 25.21 19.88 7.50
C GLY A 259 25.22 19.42 6.06
N HIS A 260 25.08 18.13 5.87
CA HIS A 260 25.08 17.50 4.55
C HIS A 260 24.18 16.28 4.52
N TRP A 261 23.84 15.83 3.31
CA TRP A 261 23.09 14.61 3.09
C TRP A 261 24.03 13.42 2.96
N GLU A 262 23.89 12.43 3.84
CA GLU A 262 24.59 11.16 3.78
C GLU A 262 23.72 10.12 3.06
N ILE A 263 24.30 9.44 2.04
CA ILE A 263 23.65 8.39 1.26
C ILE A 263 23.82 7.06 2.01
N THR A 264 22.71 6.43 2.42
CA THR A 264 22.77 5.14 3.13
C THR A 264 22.61 3.93 2.21
N ASN A 265 22.03 4.12 1.00
CA ASN A 265 21.89 3.07 -0.01
C ASN A 265 22.53 3.49 -1.35
N PRO A 266 23.87 3.44 -1.47
CA PRO A 266 24.60 3.90 -2.66
C PRO A 266 24.39 3.03 -3.91
N LYS A 267 23.72 1.87 -3.78
CA LYS A 267 23.40 1.03 -4.95
C LYS A 267 22.23 1.56 -5.76
N ALA A 268 21.38 2.36 -5.16
CA ALA A 268 20.25 2.99 -5.85
C ALA A 268 20.72 4.27 -6.55
N THR A 269 20.52 4.35 -7.88
CA THR A 269 20.98 5.48 -8.70
C THR A 269 19.85 6.23 -9.39
N HIS A 270 18.66 5.64 -9.44
CA HIS A 270 17.53 6.19 -10.20
C HIS A 270 16.58 7.06 -9.38
N TRP A 271 16.61 6.92 -8.06
CA TRP A 271 15.76 7.64 -7.14
C TRP A 271 16.57 8.26 -6.01
N HIS A 272 16.38 9.57 -5.76
CA HIS A 272 16.84 10.19 -4.53
C HIS A 272 15.75 10.11 -3.45
N GLY A 273 16.10 9.57 -2.29
CA GLY A 273 15.22 9.46 -1.13
C GLY A 273 15.67 10.38 0.00
N TYR A 274 14.78 11.21 0.53
CA TYR A 274 15.08 12.13 1.62
C TYR A 274 14.26 11.78 2.85
N TRP A 275 14.94 11.47 3.95
CA TRP A 275 14.30 11.18 5.22
C TRP A 275 14.36 12.36 6.17
N LEU A 276 13.19 12.88 6.59
CA LEU A 276 13.02 14.10 7.35
C LEU A 276 12.22 13.85 8.65
N PRO A 277 12.83 13.27 9.69
CA PRO A 277 12.15 13.10 10.98
C PRO A 277 11.97 14.43 11.74
N GLN A 278 10.95 14.52 12.59
CA GLN A 278 10.70 15.74 13.36
C GLN A 278 11.87 16.20 14.24
N HIS A 279 12.68 15.26 14.72
CA HIS A 279 13.77 15.59 15.65
C HIS A 279 14.95 16.33 15.01
N ILE A 280 15.03 16.47 13.68
CA ILE A 280 16.05 17.31 13.06
C ILE A 280 15.64 18.78 12.98
N PHE A 281 14.38 19.12 13.30
CA PHE A 281 13.91 20.50 13.25
C PHE A 281 14.17 21.24 14.55
N PRO A 282 14.86 22.38 14.51
CA PRO A 282 15.16 23.18 15.72
C PRO A 282 13.91 23.80 16.34
N THR A 283 12.83 23.95 15.57
CA THR A 283 11.55 24.49 16.04
C THR A 283 10.72 23.49 16.84
N ILE A 284 11.14 22.23 16.93
CA ILE A 284 10.43 21.17 17.65
C ILE A 284 11.22 20.79 18.90
N PRO A 285 10.66 20.97 20.12
CA PRO A 285 11.35 20.61 21.35
C PRO A 285 11.57 19.11 21.46
N LEU A 286 12.77 18.70 21.93
CA LEU A 286 13.08 17.28 22.16
C LEU A 286 12.49 16.74 23.44
N THR A 287 12.67 17.49 24.55
CA THR A 287 12.28 17.07 25.89
C THR A 287 11.04 17.81 26.37
N ILE A 288 10.35 17.22 27.32
CA ILE A 288 9.22 17.86 28.01
C ILE A 288 9.68 19.17 28.72
N GLU A 289 10.85 19.12 29.33
CA GLU A 289 11.44 20.27 30.01
C GLU A 289 11.73 21.43 29.04
N SER A 290 12.36 21.15 27.92
CA SER A 290 12.64 22.16 26.89
C SER A 290 11.35 22.75 26.29
N ALA A 291 10.30 21.95 26.10
CA ALA A 291 9.01 22.45 25.63
C ALA A 291 8.46 23.54 26.53
N VAL A 292 8.52 23.34 27.85
CA VAL A 292 8.01 24.30 28.83
C VAL A 292 8.96 25.49 29.01
N ASN A 293 10.25 25.23 29.26
CA ASN A 293 11.22 26.24 29.69
C ASN A 293 11.76 27.09 28.54
N ASP A 294 11.99 26.49 27.36
CA ASP A 294 12.65 27.14 26.24
C ASP A 294 11.65 27.62 25.18
N TYR A 295 10.69 26.77 24.85
CA TYR A 295 9.73 27.04 23.76
C TYR A 295 8.41 27.67 24.28
N ASP A 296 8.13 27.62 25.57
CA ASP A 296 6.87 28.07 26.18
C ASP A 296 5.64 27.46 25.45
N VAL A 297 5.68 26.13 25.28
CA VAL A 297 4.61 25.34 24.65
C VAL A 297 4.20 24.17 25.54
N ASP A 298 3.02 23.62 25.27
CA ASP A 298 2.53 22.44 25.97
C ASP A 298 3.50 21.25 25.80
N PRO A 299 3.78 20.48 26.87
CA PRO A 299 4.62 19.28 26.83
C PRO A 299 4.31 18.31 25.71
N GLN A 300 3.04 18.18 25.29
CA GLN A 300 2.59 17.30 24.21
C GLN A 300 3.27 17.58 22.85
N TYR A 301 3.82 18.77 22.66
CA TYR A 301 4.53 19.12 21.43
C TYR A 301 5.96 18.59 21.40
N SER A 302 6.52 18.12 22.53
CA SER A 302 7.86 17.55 22.58
C SER A 302 7.92 16.14 21.97
N ILE A 303 9.08 15.79 21.41
CA ILE A 303 9.36 14.45 20.89
C ILE A 303 9.27 13.39 22.01
N GLU A 304 9.78 13.74 23.19
CA GLU A 304 9.78 12.85 24.36
C GLU A 304 8.36 12.50 24.80
N TRP A 305 7.45 13.49 24.90
CA TRP A 305 6.07 13.25 25.28
C TRP A 305 5.36 12.38 24.23
N LYS A 306 5.54 12.70 22.94
CA LYS A 306 4.98 11.91 21.83
C LYS A 306 5.44 10.47 21.90
N ARG A 307 6.74 10.23 22.17
CA ARG A 307 7.28 8.86 22.31
C ARG A 307 6.63 8.08 23.45
N LYS A 308 6.30 8.74 24.57
CA LYS A 308 5.73 8.12 25.77
C LYS A 308 4.22 7.85 25.67
N HIS A 309 3.49 8.69 24.93
CA HIS A 309 2.02 8.73 24.99
C HIS A 309 1.34 8.38 23.65
N MET A 310 2.03 8.44 22.53
CA MET A 310 1.46 8.01 21.24
C MET A 310 1.58 6.51 21.07
N ALA A 311 0.63 5.90 20.36
CA ALA A 311 0.77 4.54 19.88
C ALA A 311 2.08 4.41 19.07
N ARG A 312 2.79 3.30 19.24
CA ARG A 312 4.12 3.08 18.63
C ARG A 312 4.10 3.26 17.12
N SER A 313 3.08 2.75 16.44
CA SER A 313 2.90 2.92 14.98
C SER A 313 2.77 4.39 14.59
N LEU A 314 1.92 5.16 15.30
CA LEU A 314 1.74 6.59 15.05
C LEU A 314 3.02 7.39 15.33
N TYR A 315 3.74 7.09 16.41
CA TYR A 315 5.02 7.73 16.67
C TYR A 315 6.04 7.45 15.56
N THR A 316 6.13 6.18 15.13
CA THR A 316 7.07 5.76 14.08
C THR A 316 6.76 6.44 12.74
N SER A 317 5.49 6.48 12.33
CA SER A 317 5.11 7.07 11.04
C SER A 317 5.02 8.60 11.06
N HIS A 318 4.37 9.19 12.09
CA HIS A 318 4.04 10.61 12.10
C HIS A 318 5.15 11.51 12.68
N VAL A 319 6.01 10.97 13.54
CA VAL A 319 7.11 11.71 14.17
C VAL A 319 8.44 11.38 13.51
N LEU A 320 8.74 10.09 13.35
CA LEU A 320 9.99 9.66 12.77
C LEU A 320 9.95 9.59 11.24
N GLY A 321 8.78 9.54 10.63
CA GLY A 321 8.66 9.34 9.18
C GLY A 321 9.23 8.00 8.73
N LYS A 322 9.13 6.96 9.54
CA LYS A 322 9.62 5.61 9.26
C LYS A 322 8.45 4.66 9.02
N PHE A 323 8.73 3.61 8.26
CA PHE A 323 7.80 2.51 8.12
C PHE A 323 7.68 1.75 9.43
N TYR A 324 6.47 1.32 9.73
CA TYR A 324 6.18 0.59 10.97
C TYR A 324 5.62 -0.79 10.63
N LYS A 325 6.05 -1.78 11.38
CA LYS A 325 5.39 -3.08 11.34
C LYS A 325 4.01 -2.88 11.97
N ALA A 326 2.97 -3.12 11.19
CA ALA A 326 1.64 -3.12 11.75
C ALA A 326 1.57 -4.30 12.73
N GLU A 327 1.43 -4.01 14.02
CA GLU A 327 1.08 -5.03 15.04
C GLU A 327 -0.24 -5.73 14.66
N ARG A 328 -0.90 -5.22 13.62
CA ARG A 328 -2.19 -5.66 13.07
C ARG A 328 -2.06 -6.61 11.88
N ARG A 329 -0.87 -6.79 11.30
CA ARG A 329 -0.67 -7.76 10.21
C ARG A 329 -0.34 -9.13 10.80
N PRO A 330 -1.30 -10.04 10.86
CA PRO A 330 -1.09 -11.34 11.47
C PRO A 330 -0.20 -12.26 10.64
N ILE A 331 -0.07 -12.00 9.33
CA ILE A 331 0.85 -12.71 8.44
C ILE A 331 1.92 -11.73 7.98
N THR A 332 3.17 -12.01 8.28
CA THR A 332 4.31 -11.15 7.89
C THR A 332 5.10 -11.79 6.76
N ARG A 333 5.87 -10.97 6.06
CA ARG A 333 6.78 -11.44 5.00
C ARG A 333 7.77 -12.47 5.54
N GLU A 334 8.30 -12.24 6.74
CA GLU A 334 9.24 -13.16 7.38
C GLU A 334 8.62 -14.53 7.68
N MET A 335 7.32 -14.59 8.02
CA MET A 335 6.61 -15.87 8.18
C MET A 335 6.52 -16.63 6.86
N ILE A 336 6.23 -15.95 5.76
CA ILE A 336 6.18 -16.56 4.42
C ILE A 336 7.58 -17.03 4.02
N GLU A 337 8.60 -16.19 4.16
CA GLU A 337 10.00 -16.53 3.86
C GLU A 337 10.51 -17.70 4.71
N ALA A 338 10.12 -17.77 5.99
CA ALA A 338 10.44 -18.93 6.84
C ALA A 338 9.86 -20.22 6.30
N CYS A 339 8.65 -20.17 5.70
CA CYS A 339 8.04 -21.32 5.04
C CYS A 339 8.76 -21.72 3.74
N GLN A 340 9.56 -20.84 3.14
CA GLN A 340 10.32 -21.06 1.91
C GLN A 340 11.74 -21.54 2.18
N VAL A 341 12.42 -20.99 3.19
CA VAL A 341 13.87 -21.22 3.46
C VAL A 341 14.20 -22.69 3.63
N ASN A 342 13.35 -23.45 4.31
CA ASN A 342 13.55 -24.88 4.54
C ASN A 342 13.28 -25.74 3.29
N TYR A 343 12.83 -25.14 2.18
CA TYR A 343 12.38 -25.83 0.97
C TYR A 343 12.89 -25.16 -0.30
N LYS A 344 14.13 -24.75 -0.27
CA LYS A 344 14.84 -23.93 -1.27
C LYS A 344 14.67 -24.39 -2.73
N TYR A 345 14.26 -25.60 -2.99
CA TYR A 345 14.15 -26.15 -4.36
C TYR A 345 12.77 -26.75 -4.67
N LEU A 346 11.78 -26.48 -3.84
CA LEU A 346 10.41 -26.88 -4.20
C LEU A 346 9.89 -25.98 -5.30
N LYS A 347 9.37 -26.58 -6.34
CA LYS A 347 8.65 -25.91 -7.43
C LYS A 347 7.15 -26.00 -7.21
N THR A 348 6.41 -25.11 -7.84
CA THR A 348 5.01 -25.35 -8.17
C THR A 348 4.92 -26.58 -9.09
N MET A 349 3.86 -27.36 -8.92
CA MET A 349 3.67 -28.63 -9.62
C MET A 349 2.48 -28.53 -10.56
N SER A 350 2.58 -29.19 -11.73
CA SER A 350 1.41 -29.36 -12.58
C SER A 350 0.41 -30.36 -11.95
N PRO A 351 -0.88 -30.34 -12.34
CA PRO A 351 -1.85 -31.33 -11.88
C PRO A 351 -1.41 -32.79 -12.10
N GLU A 352 -0.72 -33.07 -13.21
CA GLU A 352 -0.19 -34.38 -13.54
C GLU A 352 0.89 -34.83 -12.55
N GLN A 353 1.86 -33.93 -12.26
CA GLN A 353 2.93 -34.19 -11.30
C GLN A 353 2.38 -34.45 -9.90
N ILE A 354 1.33 -33.69 -9.50
CA ILE A 354 0.65 -33.93 -8.22
C ILE A 354 -0.02 -35.30 -8.21
N GLY A 355 -0.67 -35.68 -9.32
CA GLY A 355 -1.29 -37.00 -9.49
C GLY A 355 -0.29 -38.15 -9.39
N GLU A 356 0.94 -37.99 -9.92
CA GLU A 356 2.04 -38.94 -9.80
C GLU A 356 2.50 -39.13 -8.36
N LEU A 357 2.48 -38.08 -7.52
CA LEU A 357 2.74 -38.23 -6.09
C LEU A 357 1.75 -39.17 -5.42
N LYS A 358 0.49 -39.12 -5.81
CA LYS A 358 -0.54 -40.01 -5.26
C LYS A 358 -0.31 -41.46 -5.68
N GLU A 359 0.15 -41.72 -6.91
CA GLU A 359 0.52 -43.05 -7.36
C GLU A 359 1.74 -43.60 -6.61
N THR A 360 2.74 -42.75 -6.42
CA THR A 360 4.00 -43.15 -5.80
C THR A 360 3.85 -43.41 -4.29
N TYR A 361 3.16 -42.50 -3.56
CA TYR A 361 3.10 -42.51 -2.10
C TYR A 361 1.78 -43.04 -1.53
N GLY A 362 0.76 -43.24 -2.37
CA GLY A 362 -0.51 -43.87 -2.03
C GLY A 362 -1.20 -43.22 -0.82
N LYS A 363 -1.36 -44.00 0.26
CA LYS A 363 -2.00 -43.55 1.51
C LYS A 363 -1.14 -42.61 2.37
N ASN A 364 0.13 -42.42 2.04
CA ASN A 364 1.04 -41.56 2.79
C ASN A 364 0.88 -40.08 2.40
N VAL A 365 0.15 -39.78 1.33
CA VAL A 365 -0.20 -38.41 0.94
C VAL A 365 -1.71 -38.23 0.86
N LEU A 366 -2.18 -37.04 1.27
CA LEU A 366 -3.54 -36.57 1.06
C LEU A 366 -3.46 -35.34 0.16
N ILE A 367 -4.21 -35.33 -0.93
CA ILE A 367 -4.24 -34.21 -1.86
C ILE A 367 -5.58 -33.48 -1.70
N CYS A 368 -5.47 -32.19 -1.34
CA CYS A 368 -6.59 -31.34 -0.96
C CYS A 368 -6.71 -30.16 -1.91
N MET A 369 -7.91 -29.85 -2.37
CA MET A 369 -8.18 -28.70 -3.21
C MET A 369 -9.02 -27.67 -2.47
N GLY A 370 -8.70 -26.38 -2.59
CA GLY A 370 -9.54 -25.27 -2.17
C GLY A 370 -9.76 -24.32 -3.32
N VAL A 371 -10.97 -23.78 -3.43
CA VAL A 371 -11.34 -22.87 -4.51
C VAL A 371 -12.10 -21.68 -3.94
N ASP A 372 -11.62 -20.48 -4.24
CA ASP A 372 -12.36 -19.25 -4.06
C ASP A 372 -12.85 -18.77 -5.43
N PHE A 373 -14.18 -18.59 -5.58
CA PHE A 373 -14.79 -18.25 -6.84
C PHE A 373 -14.97 -16.75 -6.98
N GLY A 374 -14.29 -16.14 -7.96
CA GLY A 374 -14.44 -14.74 -8.30
C GLY A 374 -15.68 -14.46 -9.13
N SER A 375 -16.29 -13.28 -8.92
CA SER A 375 -17.47 -12.81 -9.66
C SER A 375 -17.15 -12.19 -11.03
N GLY A 376 -15.88 -12.12 -11.42
CA GLY A 376 -15.36 -11.41 -12.58
C GLY A 376 -14.46 -10.25 -12.18
N SER A 377 -13.92 -9.51 -13.17
CA SER A 377 -12.96 -8.41 -12.89
C SER A 377 -13.52 -7.37 -11.91
N PRO A 378 -12.77 -6.97 -10.85
CA PRO A 378 -11.37 -7.34 -10.56
C PRO A 378 -11.21 -8.67 -9.80
N SER A 379 -12.28 -9.28 -9.27
CA SER A 379 -12.22 -10.55 -8.52
C SER A 379 -11.98 -11.72 -9.46
N GLN A 380 -11.02 -12.57 -9.13
CA GLN A 380 -10.64 -13.74 -9.93
C GLN A 380 -10.88 -15.03 -9.15
N THR A 381 -11.15 -16.12 -9.86
CA THR A 381 -11.17 -17.44 -9.24
C THR A 381 -9.75 -17.89 -8.95
N VAL A 382 -9.49 -18.35 -7.72
CA VAL A 382 -8.18 -18.90 -7.33
C VAL A 382 -8.32 -20.34 -6.87
N ILE A 383 -7.46 -21.20 -7.40
CA ILE A 383 -7.41 -22.63 -7.09
C ILE A 383 -6.13 -22.93 -6.32
N ALA A 384 -6.25 -23.53 -5.15
CA ALA A 384 -5.11 -24.01 -4.37
C ALA A 384 -5.13 -25.54 -4.26
N ILE A 385 -3.98 -26.20 -4.45
CA ILE A 385 -3.81 -27.61 -4.14
C ILE A 385 -2.73 -27.78 -3.09
N LEU A 386 -3.09 -28.42 -1.99
CA LEU A 386 -2.19 -28.79 -0.91
C LEU A 386 -1.92 -30.30 -0.94
N VAL A 387 -0.64 -30.65 -0.77
CA VAL A 387 -0.20 -32.02 -0.55
C VAL A 387 0.18 -32.18 0.93
N ILE A 388 -0.56 -33.01 1.64
CA ILE A 388 -0.34 -33.27 3.05
C ILE A 388 0.44 -34.57 3.19
N TRP A 389 1.66 -34.47 3.69
CA TRP A 389 2.60 -35.56 3.86
C TRP A 389 2.45 -36.17 5.25
N LYS A 390 2.17 -37.47 5.33
CA LYS A 390 2.26 -38.23 6.58
C LYS A 390 3.72 -38.57 6.87
N ILE A 391 4.20 -38.13 8.03
CA ILE A 391 5.50 -38.50 8.52
C ILE A 391 5.34 -39.72 9.43
N LYS A 392 5.95 -40.82 9.06
CA LYS A 392 6.07 -41.99 9.93
C LYS A 392 7.33 -41.82 10.79
N GLU A 393 7.15 -41.56 12.07
CA GLU A 393 8.21 -41.81 13.05
C GLU A 393 7.86 -43.14 13.75
N SER A 394 8.85 -44.05 13.75
CA SER A 394 8.87 -45.36 14.43
C SER A 394 7.57 -45.71 15.19
N ASP A 395 6.78 -46.61 14.67
CA ASP A 395 5.60 -47.33 15.26
C ASP A 395 4.53 -46.54 16.05
N LYS A 396 4.75 -45.24 16.34
CA LYS A 396 3.74 -44.33 16.90
C LYS A 396 3.58 -43.11 16.01
N VAL A 397 2.53 -43.10 15.22
CA VAL A 397 2.15 -41.95 14.38
C VAL A 397 1.70 -40.81 15.29
N GLN A 398 2.56 -39.82 15.52
CA GLN A 398 2.11 -38.52 16.04
C GLN A 398 1.59 -37.70 14.87
N ALA A 399 0.28 -37.52 14.82
CA ALA A 399 -0.42 -36.73 13.80
C ALA A 399 0.05 -35.26 13.76
N SER A 400 0.64 -34.78 14.85
CA SER A 400 1.25 -33.44 14.99
C SER A 400 2.45 -33.17 14.04
N LEU A 401 3.01 -34.19 13.40
CA LEU A 401 4.21 -34.09 12.57
C LEU A 401 3.92 -34.04 11.06
N ASN A 402 2.65 -34.09 10.65
CA ASN A 402 2.30 -34.00 9.24
C ASN A 402 2.65 -32.64 8.67
N ARG A 403 3.33 -32.65 7.53
CA ARG A 403 3.72 -31.43 6.83
C ARG A 403 2.79 -31.15 5.66
N VAL A 404 2.53 -29.89 5.39
CA VAL A 404 1.64 -29.41 4.33
C VAL A 404 2.43 -28.63 3.30
N GLN A 405 2.39 -29.08 2.06
CA GLN A 405 3.02 -28.41 0.93
C GLN A 405 1.95 -27.69 0.10
N LEU A 406 2.13 -26.40 -0.14
CA LEU A 406 1.41 -25.70 -1.20
C LEU A 406 2.00 -26.15 -2.55
N ALA A 407 1.32 -27.07 -3.22
CA ALA A 407 1.83 -27.67 -4.45
C ALA A 407 1.46 -26.86 -5.71
N LEU A 408 0.26 -26.24 -5.68
CA LEU A 408 -0.24 -25.39 -6.78
C LEU A 408 -1.09 -24.26 -6.21
N LEU A 409 -0.92 -23.08 -6.78
CA LEU A 409 -1.78 -21.91 -6.54
C LEU A 409 -1.95 -21.20 -7.90
N GLU A 410 -3.15 -21.23 -8.44
CA GLU A 410 -3.42 -20.76 -9.79
C GLU A 410 -4.58 -19.76 -9.81
N PRO A 411 -4.32 -18.48 -10.11
CA PRO A 411 -5.33 -17.47 -10.37
C PRO A 411 -5.89 -17.61 -11.79
N ARG A 412 -7.22 -17.50 -11.94
CA ARG A 412 -7.94 -17.61 -13.21
C ARG A 412 -8.81 -16.35 -13.44
N PRO A 413 -8.26 -15.31 -14.06
CA PRO A 413 -9.00 -14.07 -14.31
C PRO A 413 -9.99 -14.23 -15.47
N GLY A 414 -11.18 -13.63 -15.32
CA GLY A 414 -12.09 -13.36 -16.44
C GLY A 414 -12.79 -14.54 -17.09
N GLU A 415 -12.75 -15.74 -16.51
CA GLU A 415 -13.39 -16.92 -17.10
C GLU A 415 -14.90 -17.01 -16.81
N ASN A 416 -15.63 -17.64 -17.75
CA ASN A 416 -17.04 -17.97 -17.56
C ASN A 416 -17.20 -19.09 -16.52
N GLN A 417 -18.27 -19.05 -15.73
CA GLN A 417 -18.56 -20.00 -14.66
C GLN A 417 -18.57 -21.47 -15.12
N LEU A 418 -19.05 -21.74 -16.34
CA LEU A 418 -19.07 -23.11 -16.90
C LEU A 418 -17.66 -23.58 -17.24
N ASP A 419 -16.85 -22.72 -17.85
CA ASP A 419 -15.48 -23.03 -18.23
C ASP A 419 -14.62 -23.22 -16.95
N GLN A 420 -14.86 -22.43 -15.90
CA GLN A 420 -14.23 -22.61 -14.59
C GLN A 420 -14.56 -23.97 -13.96
N ALA A 421 -15.83 -24.34 -13.92
CA ALA A 421 -16.27 -25.60 -13.33
C ALA A 421 -15.69 -26.82 -14.05
N GLU A 422 -15.65 -26.79 -15.39
CA GLU A 422 -15.03 -27.85 -16.18
C GLU A 422 -13.53 -27.97 -15.92
N TYR A 423 -12.82 -26.84 -15.89
CA TYR A 423 -11.39 -26.80 -15.62
C TYR A 423 -11.04 -27.33 -14.23
N ILE A 424 -11.78 -26.89 -13.21
CA ILE A 424 -11.59 -27.35 -11.83
C ILE A 424 -11.88 -28.85 -11.72
N ASN A 425 -12.93 -29.34 -12.38
CA ASN A 425 -13.27 -30.77 -12.44
C ASN A 425 -12.13 -31.58 -13.08
N TRP A 426 -11.59 -31.10 -14.20
CA TRP A 426 -10.43 -31.71 -14.87
C TRP A 426 -9.21 -31.71 -13.94
N MET A 427 -8.89 -30.59 -13.34
CA MET A 427 -7.74 -30.44 -12.43
C MET A 427 -7.87 -31.36 -11.21
N PHE A 428 -9.06 -31.43 -10.61
CA PHE A 428 -9.34 -32.32 -9.48
C PHE A 428 -9.06 -33.79 -9.80
N LYS A 429 -9.48 -34.24 -10.97
CA LYS A 429 -9.29 -35.62 -11.43
C LYS A 429 -7.83 -35.89 -11.82
N THR A 430 -7.19 -34.97 -12.53
CA THR A 430 -5.81 -35.13 -13.00
C THR A 430 -4.83 -35.12 -11.81
N ALA A 431 -5.00 -34.21 -10.85
CA ALA A 431 -4.22 -34.17 -9.63
C ALA A 431 -4.58 -35.29 -8.63
N LYS A 432 -5.59 -36.11 -8.93
CA LYS A 432 -6.11 -37.18 -8.05
C LYS A 432 -6.44 -36.69 -6.65
N CYS A 433 -7.10 -35.53 -6.57
CA CYS A 433 -7.49 -34.95 -5.29
C CYS A 433 -8.39 -35.91 -4.51
N ASP A 434 -8.10 -36.07 -3.23
CA ASP A 434 -8.91 -36.89 -2.34
C ASP A 434 -10.20 -36.15 -1.91
N ILE A 435 -10.11 -34.83 -1.78
CA ILE A 435 -11.19 -33.97 -1.29
C ILE A 435 -10.98 -32.53 -1.74
N GLY A 436 -12.06 -31.79 -1.94
CA GLY A 436 -12.05 -30.37 -2.27
C GLY A 436 -13.14 -29.58 -1.53
N ILE A 437 -12.89 -28.30 -1.33
CA ILE A 437 -13.86 -27.33 -0.79
C ILE A 437 -13.84 -26.08 -1.69
N GLY A 438 -15.03 -25.63 -2.11
CA GLY A 438 -15.20 -24.36 -2.83
C GLY A 438 -16.13 -23.42 -2.07
N ASP A 439 -15.87 -22.10 -2.12
CA ASP A 439 -16.75 -21.09 -1.54
C ASP A 439 -18.10 -21.04 -2.24
N LEU A 440 -19.19 -20.99 -1.48
CA LEU A 440 -20.56 -20.92 -2.01
C LEU A 440 -21.05 -19.49 -2.25
N GLY A 441 -20.26 -18.47 -1.95
CA GLY A 441 -20.67 -17.08 -2.15
C GLY A 441 -21.10 -16.82 -3.59
N TYR A 442 -20.14 -16.85 -4.50
CA TYR A 442 -20.36 -16.76 -5.95
C TYR A 442 -20.29 -18.11 -6.65
N GLY A 443 -19.81 -19.15 -5.98
CA GLY A 443 -19.47 -20.45 -6.53
C GLY A 443 -20.58 -21.51 -6.49
N ALA A 444 -21.82 -21.17 -6.10
CA ALA A 444 -22.86 -22.20 -5.89
C ALA A 444 -23.12 -23.06 -7.16
N ASN A 445 -23.23 -22.42 -8.31
CA ASN A 445 -23.43 -23.14 -9.61
C ASN A 445 -22.20 -23.95 -10.00
N GLN A 446 -21.00 -23.38 -9.83
CA GLN A 446 -19.75 -24.06 -10.16
C GLN A 446 -19.57 -25.30 -9.26
N VAL A 447 -19.82 -25.19 -7.95
CA VAL A 447 -19.75 -26.32 -7.03
C VAL A 447 -20.69 -27.46 -7.47
N MET A 448 -21.93 -27.13 -7.86
CA MET A 448 -22.89 -28.11 -8.37
C MET A 448 -22.37 -28.81 -9.63
N LEU A 449 -21.85 -28.05 -10.60
CA LEU A 449 -21.29 -28.60 -11.85
C LEU A 449 -20.02 -29.46 -11.61
N ILE A 450 -19.21 -29.10 -10.61
CA ILE A 450 -18.05 -29.92 -10.23
C ILE A 450 -18.50 -31.23 -9.60
N GLN A 451 -19.55 -31.20 -8.76
CA GLN A 451 -20.09 -32.39 -8.10
C GLN A 451 -20.77 -33.34 -9.08
N ASP A 452 -21.67 -32.84 -9.92
CA ASP A 452 -22.58 -33.65 -10.76
C ASP A 452 -22.02 -33.84 -12.16
N GLY A 453 -21.17 -32.96 -12.65
CA GLY A 453 -20.74 -32.88 -14.03
C GLY A 453 -21.56 -31.89 -14.83
N GLY A 454 -21.21 -31.73 -16.10
CA GLY A 454 -21.84 -30.79 -16.99
C GLY A 454 -21.50 -31.05 -18.45
N ALA A 455 -21.74 -30.06 -19.30
CA ALA A 455 -21.37 -30.08 -20.70
C ALA A 455 -20.35 -28.96 -20.97
N ASN A 456 -19.33 -29.29 -21.76
CA ASN A 456 -18.41 -28.32 -22.30
C ASN A 456 -19.18 -27.29 -23.14
N ARG A 457 -19.04 -26.01 -22.81
CA ARG A 457 -19.80 -24.93 -23.44
C ARG A 457 -19.57 -24.80 -24.96
N LYS A 458 -18.35 -25.10 -25.41
CA LYS A 458 -17.95 -24.93 -26.82
C LYS A 458 -18.24 -26.16 -27.66
N THR A 459 -18.07 -27.37 -27.10
CA THR A 459 -18.16 -28.64 -27.84
C THR A 459 -19.44 -29.41 -27.56
N GLY A 460 -20.16 -29.10 -26.49
CA GLY A 460 -21.34 -29.83 -26.01
C GLY A 460 -21.00 -31.23 -25.43
N VAL A 461 -19.72 -31.60 -25.34
CA VAL A 461 -19.31 -32.89 -24.78
C VAL A 461 -19.57 -32.92 -23.27
N LEU A 462 -20.25 -33.98 -22.82
CA LEU A 462 -20.55 -34.19 -21.41
C LEU A 462 -19.29 -34.63 -20.64
N TYR A 463 -19.11 -34.08 -19.45
CA TYR A 463 -18.10 -34.53 -18.49
C TYR A 463 -18.78 -34.99 -17.18
N SER A 464 -18.27 -36.06 -16.57
CA SER A 464 -18.76 -36.56 -15.29
C SER A 464 -18.28 -35.70 -14.14
N GLY A 465 -19.09 -35.56 -13.11
CA GLY A 465 -18.69 -34.89 -11.85
C GLY A 465 -17.68 -35.70 -11.02
N VAL A 466 -17.21 -35.11 -9.93
CA VAL A 466 -16.32 -35.75 -8.96
C VAL A 466 -17.09 -36.38 -7.78
N GLY A 467 -18.36 -36.02 -7.62
CA GLY A 467 -19.25 -36.47 -6.56
C GLY A 467 -19.31 -35.51 -5.35
N SER A 468 -20.50 -35.38 -4.77
CA SER A 468 -20.75 -34.50 -3.62
C SER A 468 -20.04 -34.94 -2.33
N ASN A 469 -19.60 -36.20 -2.25
CA ASN A 469 -18.82 -36.75 -1.16
C ASN A 469 -17.30 -36.50 -1.28
N LYS A 470 -16.86 -35.86 -2.35
CA LYS A 470 -15.45 -35.52 -2.61
C LYS A 470 -15.21 -34.03 -2.76
N PHE A 471 -16.21 -33.29 -3.23
CA PHE A 471 -16.13 -31.84 -3.36
C PHE A 471 -17.30 -31.18 -2.62
N TYR A 472 -17.01 -30.33 -1.66
CA TYR A 472 -17.99 -29.69 -0.80
C TYR A 472 -18.10 -28.20 -1.11
N GLY A 473 -19.32 -27.67 -1.01
CA GLY A 473 -19.53 -26.23 -0.99
C GLY A 473 -19.48 -25.71 0.45
N ALA A 474 -18.71 -24.67 0.70
CA ALA A 474 -18.60 -24.02 2.01
C ALA A 474 -19.28 -22.64 2.03
N ARG A 475 -20.11 -22.39 3.05
CA ARG A 475 -20.58 -21.04 3.38
C ARG A 475 -19.75 -20.51 4.53
N THR A 476 -19.06 -19.42 4.28
CA THR A 476 -18.36 -18.69 5.34
C THR A 476 -19.37 -17.90 6.18
N ILE A 477 -19.34 -18.12 7.47
CA ILE A 477 -20.11 -17.38 8.46
C ILE A 477 -19.15 -16.71 9.44
N GLY A 478 -19.60 -15.67 10.10
CA GLY A 478 -18.86 -15.03 11.16
C GLY A 478 -19.65 -15.16 12.44
N ASP A 479 -19.57 -16.29 13.14
CA ASP A 479 -20.27 -16.55 14.41
C ASP A 479 -19.36 -17.38 15.31
N GLU A 480 -18.59 -16.69 16.15
CA GLU A 480 -17.60 -17.29 17.05
C GLU A 480 -18.18 -18.29 18.07
N THR A 481 -19.50 -18.31 18.23
CA THR A 481 -20.18 -19.23 19.16
C THR A 481 -20.43 -20.61 18.57
N LYS A 482 -20.14 -20.81 17.27
CA LYS A 482 -20.37 -22.07 16.56
C LYS A 482 -19.08 -22.82 16.28
N PRO A 483 -19.16 -24.15 16.11
CA PRO A 483 -17.98 -24.91 15.72
C PRO A 483 -17.43 -24.41 14.40
N LEU A 484 -16.11 -24.43 14.28
CA LEU A 484 -15.37 -23.96 13.09
C LEU A 484 -15.92 -24.56 11.79
N LEU A 485 -16.37 -25.80 11.82
CA LEU A 485 -16.93 -26.51 10.68
C LEU A 485 -18.18 -27.28 11.08
N GLU A 486 -19.31 -26.97 10.43
CA GLU A 486 -20.59 -27.64 10.63
C GLU A 486 -21.11 -28.21 9.31
N TYR A 487 -21.49 -29.47 9.31
CA TYR A 487 -22.15 -30.09 8.17
C TYR A 487 -23.63 -29.72 8.12
N ILE A 488 -24.08 -29.29 6.94
CA ILE A 488 -25.50 -29.02 6.71
C ILE A 488 -25.98 -29.92 5.59
N LYS A 489 -27.07 -30.61 5.86
CA LYS A 489 -27.82 -31.38 4.87
C LYS A 489 -29.02 -30.57 4.44
N LYS A 490 -29.11 -30.22 3.19
CA LYS A 490 -30.27 -29.55 2.58
C LYS A 490 -30.79 -30.37 1.42
N LEU A 491 -32.11 -30.43 1.28
CA LEU A 491 -32.76 -30.92 0.07
C LEU A 491 -32.62 -29.83 -1.00
N ASP A 492 -32.16 -30.20 -2.17
CA ASP A 492 -32.16 -29.33 -3.35
C ASP A 492 -33.57 -29.21 -3.97
N GLU A 493 -33.69 -28.44 -5.04
CA GLU A 493 -34.96 -28.20 -5.76
C GLU A 493 -35.54 -29.51 -6.35
N HIS A 494 -34.72 -30.55 -6.49
CA HIS A 494 -35.09 -31.86 -7.00
C HIS A 494 -35.33 -32.90 -5.90
N GLY A 495 -35.26 -32.48 -4.62
CA GLY A 495 -35.44 -33.35 -3.47
C GLY A 495 -34.24 -34.24 -3.12
N GLU A 496 -33.07 -33.99 -3.75
CA GLU A 496 -31.84 -34.71 -3.42
C GLU A 496 -31.14 -34.04 -2.21
N GLN A 497 -30.61 -34.90 -1.33
CA GLN A 497 -29.93 -34.45 -0.14
C GLN A 497 -28.49 -34.07 -0.45
N ARG A 498 -28.18 -32.76 -0.41
CA ARG A 498 -26.82 -32.23 -0.60
C ARG A 498 -26.18 -31.83 0.71
N GLU A 499 -24.93 -32.21 0.87
CA GLU A 499 -24.10 -31.82 2.00
C GLU A 499 -23.33 -30.56 1.67
N SER A 500 -23.45 -29.55 2.52
CA SER A 500 -22.63 -28.32 2.47
C SER A 500 -22.02 -28.08 3.83
N LEU A 501 -20.98 -27.25 3.87
CA LEU A 501 -20.26 -26.88 5.08
C LEU A 501 -20.59 -25.44 5.46
N LYS A 502 -20.75 -25.19 6.76
CA LYS A 502 -20.60 -23.85 7.32
C LYS A 502 -19.22 -23.76 7.96
N VAL A 503 -18.49 -22.71 7.66
CA VAL A 503 -17.14 -22.49 8.17
C VAL A 503 -17.07 -21.13 8.82
N ASP A 504 -16.60 -21.06 10.07
CA ASP A 504 -16.34 -19.77 10.71
C ASP A 504 -15.09 -19.12 10.12
N LYS A 505 -15.29 -17.95 9.49
CA LYS A 505 -14.22 -17.24 8.76
C LYS A 505 -13.10 -16.79 9.69
N THR A 506 -13.44 -16.28 10.86
CA THR A 506 -12.47 -15.74 11.81
C THR A 506 -11.58 -16.83 12.38
N GLN A 507 -12.21 -17.92 12.86
CA GLN A 507 -11.47 -19.06 13.40
C GLN A 507 -10.59 -19.73 12.33
N MET A 508 -11.09 -19.84 11.10
CA MET A 508 -10.37 -20.42 9.97
C MET A 508 -9.09 -19.62 9.63
N ILE A 509 -9.18 -18.30 9.64
CA ILE A 509 -8.02 -17.42 9.40
C ILE A 509 -7.04 -17.53 10.57
N GLN A 510 -7.52 -17.49 11.81
CA GLN A 510 -6.65 -17.59 12.99
C GLN A 510 -5.90 -18.93 13.02
N GLU A 511 -6.57 -20.05 12.74
CA GLU A 511 -5.91 -21.35 12.64
C GLU A 511 -4.82 -21.38 11.57
N PHE A 512 -5.05 -20.72 10.44
CA PHE A 512 -4.02 -20.65 9.39
C PHE A 512 -2.81 -19.83 9.82
N ILE A 513 -3.03 -18.70 10.49
CA ILE A 513 -1.95 -17.86 11.04
C ILE A 513 -1.11 -18.68 12.03
N ASP A 514 -1.78 -19.37 12.96
CA ASP A 514 -1.10 -20.21 13.95
C ASP A 514 -0.32 -21.33 13.25
N PHE A 515 -0.89 -21.92 12.22
CA PHE A 515 -0.28 -23.00 11.44
C PHE A 515 0.97 -22.56 10.66
N LEU A 516 1.00 -21.33 10.13
CA LEU A 516 2.19 -20.77 9.49
C LEU A 516 3.37 -20.61 10.46
N GLY A 517 3.09 -20.35 11.74
CA GLY A 517 4.09 -20.23 12.80
C GLY A 517 4.55 -21.56 13.39
N GLU A 518 3.93 -22.69 13.03
CA GLU A 518 4.28 -23.98 13.59
C GLU A 518 5.54 -24.59 12.98
N TYR A 519 6.37 -25.20 13.84
CA TYR A 519 7.58 -25.93 13.46
C TYR A 519 7.45 -27.40 13.81
N VAL A 520 8.09 -28.24 13.00
CA VAL A 520 8.24 -29.68 13.28
C VAL A 520 9.70 -30.00 13.54
N PRO A 521 10.01 -30.86 14.50
CA PRO A 521 11.39 -31.24 14.78
C PRO A 521 12.02 -31.99 13.59
N HIS A 522 13.33 -31.86 13.45
CA HIS A 522 14.07 -32.65 12.48
C HIS A 522 14.15 -34.11 12.94
N PRO A 523 13.91 -35.12 12.06
CA PRO A 523 13.90 -36.52 12.46
C PRO A 523 15.19 -36.95 13.15
N ASP A 524 16.34 -36.50 12.65
CA ASP A 524 17.68 -36.91 13.17
C ASP A 524 18.19 -36.01 14.31
N LYS A 525 17.59 -34.83 14.52
CA LYS A 525 18.01 -33.83 15.51
C LYS A 525 16.84 -33.11 16.15
N PRO A 526 15.91 -33.84 16.85
CA PRO A 526 14.63 -33.30 17.28
C PRO A 526 14.73 -32.22 18.37
N PHE A 527 15.85 -32.13 19.09
CA PHE A 527 16.02 -31.20 20.22
C PHE A 527 16.89 -29.99 19.92
N VAL A 528 17.29 -29.78 18.65
CA VAL A 528 18.13 -28.65 18.25
C VAL A 528 17.30 -27.63 17.51
N GLU A 529 17.11 -26.46 18.10
CA GLU A 529 16.27 -25.38 17.58
C GLU A 529 16.66 -24.95 16.15
N GLU A 530 17.94 -24.93 15.84
CA GLU A 530 18.49 -24.60 14.51
C GLU A 530 18.04 -25.56 13.40
N TYR A 531 17.54 -26.75 13.74
CA TYR A 531 17.08 -27.77 12.78
C TYR A 531 15.56 -27.92 12.76
N GLN A 532 14.82 -27.01 13.40
CA GLN A 532 13.37 -26.99 13.29
C GLN A 532 12.96 -26.62 11.87
N ARG A 533 11.95 -27.32 11.34
CA ARG A 533 11.43 -27.13 9.98
C ARG A 533 10.01 -26.61 10.07
N THR A 534 9.64 -25.65 9.24
CA THR A 534 8.26 -25.17 9.15
C THR A 534 7.32 -26.30 8.75
N ARG A 535 6.14 -26.31 9.37
CA ARG A 535 5.10 -27.29 9.07
C ARG A 535 4.44 -27.02 7.73
N PHE A 536 4.21 -25.76 7.39
CA PHE A 536 3.72 -25.32 6.09
C PHE A 536 4.89 -25.05 5.14
N MET A 537 4.80 -25.56 3.90
CA MET A 537 5.83 -25.45 2.89
C MET A 537 5.32 -24.63 1.72
N ILE A 538 5.98 -23.52 1.42
CA ILE A 538 5.71 -22.70 0.24
C ILE A 538 6.83 -22.92 -0.78
N PRO A 539 6.54 -23.13 -2.09
CA PRO A 539 7.54 -23.26 -3.11
C PRO A 539 8.50 -22.07 -3.15
N ASN A 540 9.79 -22.34 -3.31
CA ASN A 540 10.83 -21.33 -3.42
C ASN A 540 11.88 -21.77 -4.44
N HIS A 541 11.46 -22.04 -5.66
CA HIS A 541 12.36 -22.31 -6.77
C HIS A 541 12.47 -21.07 -7.66
N PRO A 542 13.65 -20.75 -8.23
CA PRO A 542 13.82 -19.60 -9.12
C PRO A 542 12.80 -19.56 -10.27
N ASP A 543 12.46 -20.73 -10.83
CA ASP A 543 11.45 -20.87 -11.91
C ASP A 543 9.99 -20.73 -11.42
N SER A 544 9.76 -20.63 -10.10
CA SER A 544 8.43 -20.50 -9.48
C SER A 544 8.20 -19.14 -8.85
N SER A 545 9.21 -18.28 -8.79
CA SER A 545 9.13 -16.98 -8.11
C SER A 545 8.10 -16.06 -8.77
N ASP A 546 8.07 -16.03 -10.09
CA ASP A 546 7.15 -15.18 -10.85
C ASP A 546 5.68 -15.59 -10.65
N ASP A 547 5.43 -16.89 -10.45
CA ASP A 547 4.09 -17.43 -10.26
C ASP A 547 3.53 -17.17 -8.86
N LEU A 548 4.38 -16.92 -7.87
CA LEU A 548 3.99 -16.84 -6.46
C LEU A 548 4.31 -15.49 -5.77
N ASP A 549 4.89 -14.54 -6.49
CA ASP A 549 5.22 -13.22 -5.96
C ASP A 549 3.98 -12.50 -5.39
N PHE A 550 2.82 -12.73 -5.98
CA PHE A 550 1.57 -12.15 -5.50
C PHE A 550 1.17 -12.63 -4.08
N ILE A 551 1.67 -13.80 -3.60
CA ILE A 551 1.41 -14.28 -2.23
C ILE A 551 1.84 -13.25 -1.19
N TYR A 552 2.99 -12.59 -1.40
CA TYR A 552 3.49 -11.59 -0.47
C TYR A 552 2.50 -10.43 -0.33
N HIS A 553 2.00 -9.90 -1.45
CA HIS A 553 1.02 -8.82 -1.43
C HIS A 553 -0.31 -9.27 -0.85
N ASP A 554 -0.82 -10.38 -1.32
CA ASP A 554 -2.12 -10.91 -0.93
C ASP A 554 -2.20 -11.24 0.57
N TRP A 555 -1.26 -12.05 1.07
CA TRP A 555 -1.35 -12.54 2.44
C TRP A 555 -0.96 -11.50 3.47
N THR A 556 0.00 -10.62 3.16
CA THR A 556 0.37 -9.52 4.06
C THR A 556 -0.65 -8.38 4.06
N SER A 557 -1.59 -8.35 3.11
CA SER A 557 -2.71 -7.40 3.11
C SER A 557 -3.75 -7.67 4.20
N LEU A 558 -3.76 -8.90 4.74
CA LEU A 558 -4.64 -9.26 5.86
C LEU A 558 -4.32 -8.40 7.08
N THR A 559 -5.32 -7.73 7.64
CA THR A 559 -5.16 -6.91 8.85
C THR A 559 -6.17 -7.31 9.91
N ARG A 560 -5.78 -7.21 11.19
CA ARG A 560 -6.75 -7.27 12.30
C ARG A 560 -7.53 -5.96 12.34
N VAL A 561 -8.84 -6.06 12.39
CA VAL A 561 -9.72 -4.90 12.56
C VAL A 561 -9.79 -4.61 14.06
N ASP A 562 -9.38 -3.40 14.48
CA ASP A 562 -9.54 -2.99 15.87
C ASP A 562 -11.01 -2.94 16.25
N MET A 563 -11.29 -3.50 17.41
CA MET A 563 -12.49 -3.11 18.13
C MET A 563 -12.29 -1.66 18.60
N PRO A 564 -13.23 -0.73 18.35
CA PRO A 564 -13.19 0.55 19.03
C PRO A 564 -13.22 0.30 20.54
N ASP A 565 -12.28 0.91 21.27
CA ASP A 565 -12.11 0.80 22.73
C ASP A 565 -13.32 1.29 23.55
N THR A 566 -14.33 1.85 22.86
CA THR A 566 -15.55 2.37 23.47
C THR A 566 -16.78 1.67 22.91
N LEU A 567 -17.07 0.50 23.47
CA LEU A 567 -18.45 0.01 23.56
C LEU A 567 -18.85 0.22 25.00
N GLU A 568 -19.69 1.25 25.24
CA GLU A 568 -20.43 1.35 26.47
C GLU A 568 -21.19 0.03 26.70
N GLU A 569 -21.23 -0.46 27.94
CA GLU A 569 -21.82 -1.75 28.33
C GLU A 569 -23.26 -1.96 27.87
N GLU A 570 -23.97 -0.91 27.46
CA GLU A 570 -25.34 -0.96 26.97
C GLU A 570 -25.49 -1.58 25.56
N ASP A 571 -24.45 -1.62 24.74
CA ASP A 571 -24.50 -2.20 23.39
C ASP A 571 -24.23 -3.72 23.35
N VAL A 572 -23.87 -4.32 24.46
CA VAL A 572 -23.58 -5.76 24.57
C VAL A 572 -24.84 -6.63 24.35
N ASN A 573 -26.03 -6.08 24.56
CA ASN A 573 -27.33 -6.80 24.45
C ASN A 573 -28.02 -6.68 23.07
N LYS A 574 -27.55 -5.81 22.16
CA LYS A 574 -27.98 -5.87 20.76
C LYS A 574 -27.19 -7.00 20.10
N LYS A 575 -27.88 -8.03 19.58
CA LYS A 575 -27.32 -9.12 18.77
C LYS A 575 -26.11 -8.61 18.01
N GLN A 576 -24.91 -8.85 18.53
CA GLN A 576 -23.67 -8.38 17.96
C GLN A 576 -23.60 -8.93 16.55
N ARG A 577 -23.73 -8.05 15.58
CA ARG A 577 -23.30 -8.37 14.22
C ARG A 577 -21.84 -8.73 14.38
N VAL A 578 -21.51 -9.97 14.06
CA VAL A 578 -20.16 -10.52 14.19
C VAL A 578 -19.17 -9.52 13.69
N LYS A 579 -18.35 -9.01 14.60
CA LYS A 579 -17.26 -8.10 14.24
C LYS A 579 -16.26 -8.93 13.44
N LYS A 580 -15.99 -8.50 12.23
CA LYS A 580 -14.90 -9.07 11.44
C LYS A 580 -13.61 -8.75 12.19
N LEU A 581 -13.00 -9.74 12.85
CA LEU A 581 -11.69 -9.57 13.50
C LEU A 581 -10.57 -9.33 12.48
N PHE A 582 -10.82 -9.69 11.22
CA PHE A 582 -9.88 -9.51 10.11
C PHE A 582 -10.54 -8.74 8.97
N SER A 583 -9.74 -8.00 8.21
CA SER A 583 -10.13 -7.45 6.91
C SER A 583 -10.58 -8.58 5.97
N HIS A 584 -11.17 -8.24 4.83
CA HIS A 584 -11.48 -9.26 3.82
C HIS A 584 -10.17 -9.88 3.35
N PRO A 585 -9.94 -11.20 3.54
CA PRO A 585 -8.73 -11.84 3.03
C PRO A 585 -8.79 -11.87 1.49
N SER A 586 -7.62 -11.91 0.86
CA SER A 586 -7.49 -12.08 -0.59
C SER A 586 -8.01 -13.45 -1.05
N ASP A 587 -8.37 -13.54 -2.32
CA ASP A 587 -8.90 -14.75 -2.93
C ASP A 587 -7.90 -15.93 -2.84
N SER A 588 -6.59 -15.65 -2.94
CA SER A 588 -5.54 -16.67 -2.81
C SER A 588 -5.45 -17.23 -1.39
N LEU A 589 -5.57 -16.38 -0.38
CA LEU A 589 -5.56 -16.81 1.01
C LEU A 589 -6.79 -17.65 1.34
N VAL A 590 -7.98 -17.26 0.85
CA VAL A 590 -9.23 -18.01 1.05
C VAL A 590 -9.12 -19.40 0.44
N SER A 591 -8.63 -19.53 -0.79
CA SER A 591 -8.48 -20.83 -1.45
C SER A 591 -7.54 -21.78 -0.69
N VAL A 592 -6.39 -21.28 -0.20
CA VAL A 592 -5.44 -22.07 0.60
C VAL A 592 -6.05 -22.50 1.93
N ILE A 593 -6.75 -21.61 2.61
CA ILE A 593 -7.40 -21.92 3.88
C ILE A 593 -8.52 -22.96 3.69
N LEU A 594 -9.34 -22.85 2.64
CA LEU A 594 -10.37 -23.85 2.32
C LEU A 594 -9.74 -25.22 2.03
N ALA A 595 -8.63 -25.27 1.27
CA ALA A 595 -7.88 -26.50 1.06
C ALA A 595 -7.38 -27.09 2.37
N LEU A 596 -6.91 -26.25 3.31
CA LEU A 596 -6.44 -26.71 4.62
C LEU A 596 -7.58 -27.27 5.48
N GLN A 597 -8.79 -26.72 5.39
CA GLN A 597 -9.96 -27.21 6.16
C GLN A 597 -10.44 -28.59 5.70
N THR A 598 -10.11 -29.04 4.48
CA THR A 598 -10.46 -30.39 4.00
C THR A 598 -9.96 -31.50 4.92
N ARG A 599 -8.87 -31.26 5.66
CA ARG A 599 -8.32 -32.18 6.64
C ARG A 599 -9.31 -32.56 7.74
N LYS A 600 -10.24 -31.66 8.09
CA LYS A 600 -11.25 -31.87 9.15
C LYS A 600 -12.48 -32.62 8.64
N VAL A 601 -12.72 -32.57 7.32
CA VAL A 601 -13.87 -33.19 6.69
C VAL A 601 -13.71 -34.71 6.58
N LYS A 602 -12.49 -35.18 6.29
CA LYS A 602 -12.23 -36.62 6.07
C LYS A 602 -11.95 -37.33 7.37
N GLN A 603 -12.99 -37.90 8.01
CA GLN A 603 -12.84 -38.74 9.20
C GLN A 603 -12.00 -40.01 8.87
N GLY A 604 -11.05 -40.34 9.73
CA GLY A 604 -10.21 -41.55 9.64
C GLY A 604 -8.73 -41.30 9.40
N TRP A 605 -8.30 -40.05 9.26
CA TRP A 605 -6.88 -39.69 9.08
C TRP A 605 -6.15 -39.41 10.41
N GLY A 606 -6.68 -39.76 11.57
CA GLY A 606 -5.99 -39.67 12.87
C GLY A 606 -5.49 -38.25 13.21
N TRP A 607 -6.29 -37.24 12.94
CA TRP A 607 -5.98 -35.86 13.29
C TRP A 607 -6.43 -35.60 14.74
N VAL A 608 -5.50 -35.30 15.60
CA VAL A 608 -5.79 -34.67 16.89
C VAL A 608 -6.17 -33.24 16.62
N SER A 609 -7.35 -32.79 17.05
CA SER A 609 -7.69 -31.37 16.98
C SER A 609 -6.67 -30.59 17.81
N ILE A 610 -6.13 -29.52 17.26
CA ILE A 610 -5.33 -28.55 18.01
C ILE A 610 -6.35 -27.81 18.88
N GLY A 611 -6.62 -28.30 20.08
CA GLY A 611 -7.63 -27.68 20.96
C GLY A 611 -8.12 -28.52 22.11
N ASP A 612 -7.95 -29.84 22.08
CA ASP A 612 -8.21 -30.66 23.27
C ASP A 612 -7.02 -30.58 24.22
N LYS A 613 -6.98 -29.48 24.98
CA LYS A 613 -6.31 -29.44 26.26
C LYS A 613 -7.35 -29.89 27.29
N ASP A 614 -7.22 -31.15 27.78
CA ASP A 614 -7.72 -31.53 29.11
C ASP A 614 -7.02 -30.73 30.20
#